data_200967d3c1f3f09ec18520dfb94556f2
#
_entry.id   200967d3c1f3f09ec18520dfb94556f2
#
_cell.length_a   1.000
_cell.length_b   1.000
_cell.length_c   1.000
_cell.angle_alpha   90.00
_cell.angle_beta   90.00
_cell.angle_gamma   90.00
#
_symmetry.space_group_name_H-M   'P 1'
#
loop_
_entity.id
_entity.type
_entity.pdbx_description
1 polymer ?
#
loop_
_entity_poly.entity_id
_entity_poly.type
_entity_poly.pdbx_seq_one_letter_code
_entity_poly.pdbx_strand_id
1 'polypeptide(L)'
;MAFPERFSNLPDYAFPRLRKLLDAHPPGGAPIAMTIGEPRHATPDFVGPILAANLSGFGGYPPNDGTPELLAAISGWISRRYGAAVAEDRLMVLNGTREGLFNACIALCPETKNGQRPVVLMPNPFYQVYAVAALTVGAEPVYVP
;
A
#
# COMPACT_ATOMS: atom_id res chain seq x y z
N MET A 1 -8.11 -26.61 12.87
CA MET A 1 -6.98 -25.76 13.27
C MET A 1 -7.58 -24.38 13.57
N ALA A 2 -7.45 -23.84 14.78
CA ALA A 2 -8.00 -22.54 15.12
C ALA A 2 -6.97 -21.46 14.73
N PHE A 3 -7.41 -20.40 14.06
CA PHE A 3 -6.57 -19.23 13.82
C PHE A 3 -6.33 -18.47 15.13
N PRO A 4 -5.21 -17.70 15.25
CA PRO A 4 -5.02 -16.79 16.38
C PRO A 4 -6.23 -15.86 16.54
N GLU A 5 -6.62 -15.58 17.79
CA GLU A 5 -7.80 -14.77 18.11
C GLU A 5 -7.84 -13.43 17.37
N ARG A 6 -6.67 -12.76 17.21
CA ARG A 6 -6.55 -11.50 16.48
C ARG A 6 -7.00 -11.56 15.01
N PHE A 7 -7.12 -12.75 14.43
CA PHE A 7 -7.61 -12.96 13.07
C PHE A 7 -9.07 -13.47 13.01
N SER A 8 -9.70 -13.69 14.14
CA SER A 8 -11.08 -14.22 14.20
C SER A 8 -12.14 -13.18 13.85
N ASN A 9 -11.82 -11.89 14.00
CA ASN A 9 -12.74 -10.78 13.79
C ASN A 9 -12.18 -9.75 12.76
N LEU A 10 -11.49 -10.23 11.73
CA LEU A 10 -11.08 -9.34 10.66
C LEU A 10 -12.30 -8.79 9.92
N PRO A 11 -12.30 -7.49 9.56
CA PRO A 11 -13.38 -6.91 8.78
C PRO A 11 -13.47 -7.59 7.41
N ASP A 12 -14.69 -7.85 6.95
CA ASP A 12 -14.94 -8.34 5.60
C ASP A 12 -14.33 -7.39 4.57
N TYR A 13 -13.75 -7.97 3.53
CA TYR A 13 -13.22 -7.17 2.43
C TYR A 13 -14.34 -6.39 1.74
N ALA A 14 -14.19 -5.08 1.65
CA ALA A 14 -15.26 -4.17 1.26
C ALA A 14 -15.76 -4.37 -0.19
N PHE A 15 -14.87 -4.71 -1.13
CA PHE A 15 -15.23 -4.81 -2.55
C PHE A 15 -16.21 -5.93 -2.89
N PRO A 16 -16.09 -7.18 -2.35
CA PRO A 16 -17.12 -8.20 -2.55
C PRO A 16 -18.48 -7.79 -1.98
N ARG A 17 -18.50 -7.13 -0.81
CA ARG A 17 -19.75 -6.59 -0.23
C ARG A 17 -20.37 -5.52 -1.12
N LEU A 18 -19.57 -4.58 -1.61
CA LEU A 18 -20.03 -3.55 -2.54
C LEU A 18 -20.60 -4.16 -3.83
N ARG A 19 -19.89 -5.13 -4.41
CA ARG A 19 -20.33 -5.83 -5.62
C ARG A 19 -21.70 -6.48 -5.41
N LYS A 20 -21.86 -7.22 -4.31
CA LYS A 20 -23.14 -7.86 -3.96
C LYS A 20 -24.29 -6.86 -3.81
N LEU A 21 -24.03 -5.67 -3.28
CA LEU A 21 -25.03 -4.58 -3.21
C LEU A 21 -25.37 -4.06 -4.61
N LEU A 22 -24.37 -3.86 -5.47
CA LEU A 22 -24.56 -3.33 -6.81
C LEU A 22 -25.25 -4.33 -7.75
N ASP A 23 -25.03 -5.62 -7.59
CA ASP A 23 -25.66 -6.68 -8.41
C ASP A 23 -27.19 -6.63 -8.33
N ALA A 24 -27.74 -6.15 -7.21
CA ALA A 24 -29.20 -5.96 -7.03
C ALA A 24 -29.73 -4.68 -7.70
N HIS A 25 -28.87 -3.80 -8.20
CA HIS A 25 -29.22 -2.49 -8.74
C HIS A 25 -28.53 -2.26 -10.10
N PRO A 26 -29.06 -2.83 -11.18
CA PRO A 26 -28.45 -2.66 -12.50
C PRO A 26 -28.40 -1.16 -12.87
N PRO A 27 -27.34 -0.72 -13.55
CA PRO A 27 -27.22 0.68 -13.96
C PRO A 27 -28.31 1.08 -14.96
N GLY A 28 -28.76 2.31 -14.88
CA GLY A 28 -29.76 2.87 -15.82
C GLY A 28 -29.21 3.20 -17.22
N GLY A 29 -27.90 3.00 -17.45
CA GLY A 29 -27.19 3.23 -18.71
C GLY A 29 -25.91 2.45 -18.80
N ALA A 30 -24.97 2.87 -19.65
CA ALA A 30 -23.64 2.26 -19.75
C ALA A 30 -22.91 2.33 -18.40
N PRO A 31 -22.38 1.20 -17.87
CA PRO A 31 -21.74 1.19 -16.58
C PRO A 31 -20.46 2.06 -16.56
N ILE A 32 -20.34 2.92 -15.56
CA ILE A 32 -19.11 3.68 -15.30
C ILE A 32 -18.57 3.22 -13.94
N ALA A 33 -17.41 2.54 -13.96
CA ALA A 33 -16.78 2.06 -12.74
C ALA A 33 -16.10 3.23 -12.00
N MET A 34 -16.61 3.57 -10.81
CA MET A 34 -16.10 4.61 -9.93
C MET A 34 -15.66 4.06 -8.57
N THR A 35 -15.56 2.74 -8.41
CA THR A 35 -15.30 2.07 -7.14
C THR A 35 -13.80 1.97 -6.82
N ILE A 36 -12.92 2.07 -7.83
CA ILE A 36 -11.47 1.98 -7.66
C ILE A 36 -10.84 3.20 -8.34
N GLY A 37 -10.03 3.92 -7.58
CA GLY A 37 -9.24 5.06 -8.07
C GLY A 37 -7.94 4.60 -8.74
N GLU A 38 -8.03 3.98 -9.91
CA GLU A 38 -6.85 3.58 -10.68
C GLU A 38 -6.61 4.54 -11.85
N PRO A 39 -5.33 4.78 -12.24
CA PRO A 39 -5.02 5.54 -13.44
C PRO A 39 -5.59 4.86 -14.70
N ARG A 40 -6.27 5.63 -15.55
CA ARG A 40 -6.86 5.13 -16.80
C ARG A 40 -6.24 5.74 -18.05
N HIS A 41 -5.19 6.53 -17.88
CA HIS A 41 -4.42 7.06 -19.00
C HIS A 41 -3.58 5.95 -19.64
N ALA A 42 -3.31 6.09 -20.93
CA ALA A 42 -2.40 5.20 -21.62
C ALA A 42 -1.01 5.21 -20.95
N THR A 43 -0.38 4.04 -20.89
CA THR A 43 1.01 3.95 -20.45
C THR A 43 1.90 4.81 -21.35
N PRO A 44 2.81 5.63 -20.83
CA PRO A 44 3.71 6.43 -21.64
C PRO A 44 4.54 5.57 -22.62
N ASP A 45 4.67 6.03 -23.86
CA ASP A 45 5.29 5.27 -24.95
C ASP A 45 6.74 4.86 -24.67
N PHE A 46 7.44 5.61 -23.80
CA PHE A 46 8.84 5.30 -23.46
C PHE A 46 9.00 4.07 -22.56
N VAL A 47 7.95 3.63 -21.85
CA VAL A 47 8.04 2.54 -20.85
C VAL A 47 8.38 1.21 -21.52
N GLY A 48 7.66 0.85 -22.59
CA GLY A 48 7.88 -0.41 -23.30
C GLY A 48 9.32 -0.58 -23.84
N PRO A 49 9.85 0.39 -24.60
CA PRO A 49 11.23 0.34 -25.09
C PRO A 49 12.29 0.24 -24.00
N ILE A 50 12.12 0.97 -22.87
CA ILE A 50 13.05 0.90 -21.74
C ILE A 50 13.04 -0.49 -21.11
N LEU A 51 11.88 -1.10 -20.88
CA LEU A 51 11.79 -2.45 -20.35
C LEU A 51 12.43 -3.47 -21.29
N ALA A 52 12.18 -3.37 -22.59
CA ALA A 52 12.75 -4.26 -23.58
C ALA A 52 14.30 -4.15 -23.64
N ALA A 53 14.84 -2.95 -23.52
CA ALA A 53 16.28 -2.72 -23.51
C ALA A 53 16.99 -3.25 -22.24
N ASN A 54 16.25 -3.50 -21.18
CA ASN A 54 16.79 -3.92 -19.87
C ASN A 54 16.35 -5.33 -19.44
N LEU A 55 15.88 -6.17 -20.37
CA LEU A 55 15.40 -7.52 -20.05
C LEU A 55 16.44 -8.38 -19.32
N SER A 56 17.72 -8.21 -19.60
CA SER A 56 18.81 -8.92 -18.91
C SER A 56 18.84 -8.68 -17.40
N GLY A 57 18.35 -7.53 -16.94
CA GLY A 57 18.26 -7.20 -15.52
C GLY A 57 17.26 -8.04 -14.72
N PHE A 58 16.34 -8.74 -15.40
CA PHE A 58 15.39 -9.64 -14.74
C PHE A 58 15.96 -11.03 -14.40
N GLY A 59 17.21 -11.30 -14.79
CA GLY A 59 17.87 -12.61 -14.60
C GLY A 59 18.40 -12.88 -13.19
N GLY A 60 18.29 -11.95 -12.25
CA GLY A 60 18.81 -12.06 -10.89
C GLY A 60 17.95 -11.39 -9.85
N TYR A 61 18.21 -11.69 -8.57
CA TYR A 61 17.56 -10.98 -7.47
C TYR A 61 18.13 -9.56 -7.33
N PRO A 62 17.27 -8.57 -7.17
CA PRO A 62 17.72 -7.22 -6.87
C PRO A 62 18.29 -7.13 -5.44
N PRO A 63 19.12 -6.12 -5.13
CA PRO A 63 19.47 -5.79 -3.76
C PRO A 63 18.23 -5.49 -2.91
N ASN A 64 18.24 -5.92 -1.63
CA ASN A 64 17.10 -5.71 -0.74
C ASN A 64 16.72 -4.23 -0.57
N ASP A 65 17.72 -3.36 -0.55
CA ASP A 65 17.53 -1.92 -0.36
C ASP A 65 17.24 -1.17 -1.68
N GLY A 66 17.28 -1.87 -2.81
CA GLY A 66 17.23 -1.30 -4.15
C GLY A 66 18.62 -1.04 -4.73
N THR A 67 18.70 -0.81 -6.04
CA THR A 67 19.98 -0.46 -6.67
C THR A 67 20.32 1.02 -6.41
N PRO A 68 21.61 1.39 -6.33
CA PRO A 68 22.00 2.79 -6.18
C PRO A 68 21.40 3.71 -7.23
N GLU A 69 21.30 3.26 -8.48
CA GLU A 69 20.72 4.03 -9.57
C GLU A 69 19.24 4.31 -9.35
N LEU A 70 18.49 3.34 -8.82
CA LEU A 70 17.07 3.51 -8.50
C LEU A 70 16.88 4.47 -7.32
N LEU A 71 17.67 4.34 -6.27
CA LEU A 71 17.63 5.23 -5.10
C LEU A 71 17.96 6.67 -5.50
N ALA A 72 19.01 6.87 -6.30
CA ALA A 72 19.38 8.18 -6.84
C ALA A 72 18.26 8.77 -7.73
N ALA A 73 17.63 7.94 -8.57
CA ALA A 73 16.52 8.37 -9.42
C ALA A 73 15.31 8.81 -8.60
N ILE A 74 14.96 8.07 -7.53
CA ILE A 74 13.86 8.41 -6.61
C ILE A 74 14.18 9.71 -5.87
N SER A 75 15.37 9.83 -5.27
CA SER A 75 15.81 11.04 -4.57
C SER A 75 15.75 12.27 -5.49
N GLY A 76 16.29 12.15 -6.71
CA GLY A 76 16.24 13.21 -7.71
C GLY A 76 14.82 13.57 -8.15
N TRP A 77 13.92 12.59 -8.28
CA TRP A 77 12.53 12.85 -8.62
C TRP A 77 11.80 13.60 -7.49
N ILE A 78 11.99 13.19 -6.23
CA ILE A 78 11.41 13.87 -5.05
C ILE A 78 11.88 15.32 -5.01
N SER A 79 13.17 15.55 -5.23
CA SER A 79 13.75 16.90 -5.26
C SER A 79 13.11 17.78 -6.34
N ARG A 80 13.01 17.28 -7.59
CA ARG A 80 12.40 18.03 -8.70
C ARG A 80 10.90 18.26 -8.53
N ARG A 81 10.18 17.29 -7.97
CA ARG A 81 8.71 17.32 -7.88
C ARG A 81 8.20 18.10 -6.67
N TYR A 82 8.91 18.02 -5.56
CA TYR A 82 8.45 18.56 -4.25
C TYR A 82 9.43 19.55 -3.63
N GLY A 83 10.60 19.78 -4.20
CA GLY A 83 11.62 20.65 -3.61
C GLY A 83 12.23 20.07 -2.32
N ALA A 84 12.05 18.80 -2.06
CA ALA A 84 12.53 18.14 -0.84
C ALA A 84 13.82 17.35 -1.11
N ALA A 85 14.82 17.53 -0.24
CA ALA A 85 16.05 16.74 -0.27
C ALA A 85 15.87 15.49 0.61
N VAL A 86 15.91 14.31 0.00
CA VAL A 86 15.87 13.02 0.71
C VAL A 86 17.12 12.24 0.35
N ALA A 87 17.94 11.93 1.36
CA ALA A 87 19.14 11.12 1.16
C ALA A 87 18.78 9.66 0.80
N GLU A 88 19.62 9.00 0.02
CA GLU A 88 19.36 7.64 -0.49
C GLU A 88 19.23 6.61 0.64
N ASP A 89 19.97 6.76 1.73
CA ASP A 89 19.89 5.93 2.95
C ASP A 89 18.57 6.09 3.73
N ARG A 90 17.73 7.04 3.34
CA ARG A 90 16.38 7.29 3.89
C ARG A 90 15.28 6.75 3.00
N LEU A 91 15.64 6.03 1.96
CA LEU A 91 14.72 5.42 0.99
C LEU A 91 14.72 3.91 1.14
N MET A 92 13.58 3.31 0.96
CA MET A 92 13.41 1.87 0.89
C MET A 92 12.53 1.52 -0.32
N VAL A 93 13.03 0.65 -1.17
CA VAL A 93 12.29 0.13 -2.31
C VAL A 93 11.32 -0.95 -1.84
N LEU A 94 10.08 -0.89 -2.31
CA LEU A 94 9.00 -1.80 -1.94
C LEU A 94 8.31 -2.34 -3.20
N ASN A 95 7.66 -3.50 -3.08
CA ASN A 95 6.74 -4.04 -4.10
C ASN A 95 5.38 -3.33 -4.10
N GLY A 96 5.40 -2.03 -3.89
CA GLY A 96 4.23 -1.17 -3.80
C GLY A 96 3.96 -0.67 -2.38
N THR A 97 3.30 0.48 -2.29
CA THR A 97 3.04 1.17 -1.01
C THR A 97 2.10 0.38 -0.08
N ARG A 98 1.26 -0.51 -0.62
CA ARG A 98 0.43 -1.41 0.21
C ARG A 98 1.30 -2.28 1.13
N GLU A 99 2.35 -2.89 0.59
CA GLU A 99 3.30 -3.68 1.36
C GLU A 99 3.98 -2.82 2.44
N GLY A 100 4.47 -1.65 2.07
CA GLY A 100 5.11 -0.74 3.01
C GLY A 100 4.20 -0.30 4.14
N LEU A 101 2.95 0.06 3.84
CA LEU A 101 1.97 0.46 4.85
C LEU A 101 1.62 -0.68 5.82
N PHE A 102 1.51 -1.91 5.32
CA PHE A 102 1.25 -3.08 6.15
C PHE A 102 2.47 -3.41 7.02
N ASN A 103 3.65 -3.49 6.43
CA ASN A 103 4.89 -3.83 7.12
C ASN A 103 5.34 -2.74 8.10
N ALA A 104 4.99 -1.47 7.87
CA ALA A 104 5.28 -0.40 8.81
C ALA A 104 4.65 -0.64 10.19
N CYS A 105 3.44 -1.20 10.25
CA CYS A 105 2.85 -1.59 11.54
C CYS A 105 3.65 -2.70 12.21
N ILE A 106 4.11 -3.71 11.46
CA ILE A 106 4.91 -4.81 11.99
C ILE A 106 6.25 -4.31 12.54
N ALA A 107 6.90 -3.40 11.80
CA ALA A 107 8.23 -2.90 12.16
C ALA A 107 8.23 -1.85 13.28
N LEU A 108 7.17 -1.04 13.39
CA LEU A 108 7.16 0.16 14.23
C LEU A 108 6.19 0.09 15.41
N CYS A 109 5.16 -0.78 15.35
CA CYS A 109 4.19 -0.86 16.42
C CYS A 109 4.71 -1.75 17.56
N PRO A 110 4.87 -1.21 18.79
CA PRO A 110 5.30 -2.02 19.92
C PRO A 110 4.17 -2.97 20.36
N GLU A 111 4.53 -4.04 21.06
CA GLU A 111 3.55 -4.95 21.67
C GLU A 111 2.69 -4.26 22.72
N THR A 112 3.30 -3.36 23.49
CA THR A 112 2.63 -2.51 24.48
C THR A 112 3.21 -1.10 24.47
N LYS A 113 2.39 -0.10 24.78
CA LYS A 113 2.80 1.29 24.97
C LYS A 113 2.31 1.76 26.34
N ASN A 114 3.26 2.10 27.23
CA ASN A 114 2.95 2.49 28.62
C ASN A 114 2.11 1.44 29.38
N GLY A 115 2.38 0.16 29.14
CA GLY A 115 1.65 -0.95 29.75
C GLY A 115 0.22 -1.17 29.21
N GLN A 116 -0.16 -0.47 28.15
CA GLN A 116 -1.47 -0.60 27.51
C GLN A 116 -1.34 -1.10 26.07
N ARG A 117 -2.46 -1.55 25.51
CA ARG A 117 -2.59 -1.91 24.12
C ARG A 117 -2.25 -0.68 23.24
N PRO A 118 -1.36 -0.79 22.26
CA PRO A 118 -1.07 0.32 21.36
C PRO A 118 -2.26 0.63 20.45
N VAL A 119 -2.35 1.89 20.01
CA VAL A 119 -3.35 2.33 19.04
C VAL A 119 -2.67 2.79 17.75
N VAL A 120 -3.33 2.56 16.62
CA VAL A 120 -2.94 3.08 15.31
C VAL A 120 -4.01 4.05 14.84
N LEU A 121 -3.66 5.33 14.76
CA LEU A 121 -4.56 6.36 14.25
C LEU A 121 -4.61 6.31 12.73
N MET A 122 -5.80 6.42 12.17
CA MET A 122 -6.00 6.45 10.73
C MET A 122 -7.12 7.42 10.34
N PRO A 123 -7.06 8.05 9.15
CA PRO A 123 -8.13 8.94 8.69
C PRO A 123 -9.41 8.15 8.44
N ASN A 124 -10.55 8.84 8.46
CA ASN A 124 -11.84 8.30 8.05
C ASN A 124 -12.47 9.25 7.01
N PRO A 125 -12.64 8.84 5.76
CA PRO A 125 -12.49 7.47 5.21
C PRO A 125 -11.03 6.99 5.14
N PHE A 126 -10.82 5.68 5.20
CA PHE A 126 -9.51 5.04 5.33
C PHE A 126 -9.28 3.97 4.27
N TYR A 127 -8.00 3.63 4.08
CA TYR A 127 -7.63 2.46 3.30
C TYR A 127 -7.61 1.23 4.19
N GLN A 128 -8.37 0.18 3.81
CA GLN A 128 -8.58 -1.01 4.64
C GLN A 128 -7.28 -1.65 5.17
N VAL A 129 -6.20 -1.53 4.43
CA VAL A 129 -4.89 -2.06 4.84
C VAL A 129 -4.42 -1.50 6.17
N TYR A 130 -4.73 -0.25 6.50
CA TYR A 130 -4.34 0.35 7.77
C TYR A 130 -4.96 -0.38 8.97
N ALA A 131 -6.27 -0.63 8.90
CA ALA A 131 -6.98 -1.31 9.99
C ALA A 131 -6.52 -2.78 10.14
N VAL A 132 -6.35 -3.48 9.01
CA VAL A 132 -5.89 -4.88 9.03
C VAL A 132 -4.45 -4.97 9.54
N ALA A 133 -3.57 -4.05 9.17
CA ALA A 133 -2.19 -4.00 9.68
C ALA A 133 -2.17 -3.77 11.20
N ALA A 134 -2.97 -2.80 11.70
CA ALA A 134 -3.10 -2.56 13.14
C ALA A 134 -3.57 -3.81 13.90
N LEU A 135 -4.61 -4.47 13.41
CA LEU A 135 -5.14 -5.70 14.02
C LEU A 135 -4.13 -6.85 13.99
N THR A 136 -3.35 -6.96 12.91
CA THR A 136 -2.33 -8.02 12.75
C THR A 136 -1.26 -7.95 13.84
N VAL A 137 -0.89 -6.75 14.26
CA VAL A 137 0.09 -6.54 15.35
C VAL A 137 -0.56 -6.43 16.74
N GLY A 138 -1.86 -6.70 16.84
CA GLY A 138 -2.59 -6.62 18.11
C GLY A 138 -2.94 -5.21 18.56
N ALA A 139 -2.67 -4.18 17.75
CA ALA A 139 -3.03 -2.81 18.06
C ALA A 139 -4.53 -2.53 17.83
N GLU A 140 -5.02 -1.46 18.41
CA GLU A 140 -6.38 -0.97 18.21
C GLU A 140 -6.41 0.05 17.06
N PRO A 141 -7.21 -0.16 15.98
CA PRO A 141 -7.42 0.84 14.96
C PRO A 141 -8.35 1.93 15.48
N VAL A 142 -7.89 3.18 15.46
CA VAL A 142 -8.68 4.35 15.88
C VAL A 142 -8.87 5.28 14.69
N TYR A 143 -10.13 5.53 14.34
CA TYR A 143 -10.51 6.35 13.20
C TYR A 143 -10.61 7.81 13.60
N VAL A 144 -9.93 8.67 12.86
CA VAL A 144 -9.93 10.13 13.08
C VAL A 144 -10.66 10.78 11.92
N PRO A 145 -11.69 11.61 12.17
CA PRO A 145 -12.45 12.30 11.14
C PRO A 145 -11.61 13.34 10.40
#